data_41c7818f92da0c8a61245a81137b5cfa
#
_entry.id   41c7818f92da0c8a61245a81137b5cfa
#
_cell.length_a   1.000
_cell.length_b   1.000
_cell.length_c   1.000
_cell.angle_alpha   90.00
_cell.angle_beta   90.00
_cell.angle_gamma   90.00
#
_symmetry.space_group_name_H-M   'P 1'
#
loop_
_entity.id
_entity.type
_entity.pdbx_description
1 polymer ?
#
loop_
_entity_poly.entity_id
_entity_poly.type
_entity_poly.pdbx_seq_one_letter_code
_entity_poly.pdbx_strand_id
1 'polypeptide(L)'
;MMDKKKILHNVLRYVLPLYLFTLLPLSASAQKFALIDMEYILKNVPAYERANEQLNQVSKKWQAEVEALNTEAATMYKNYQNEVVFLSQDQKKKQQDAILAKEKQASDLKRKYFGPEGELFKKRTSLITPIQDEIYNAVKDLSDQRGYSLVIDRSSNASGIIYGSPKVDISNEVLQKLGYAYR
;
A
#
# COMPACT_ATOMS: atom_id res chain seq x y z
N MET A 1 -17.75 -68.87 -40.20
CA MET A 1 -16.34 -68.44 -40.10
C MET A 1 -16.29 -66.96 -40.50
N MET A 2 -16.18 -66.09 -39.51
CA MET A 2 -16.16 -64.64 -39.80
C MET A 2 -14.88 -64.24 -40.52
N ASP A 3 -15.04 -63.52 -41.62
CA ASP A 3 -13.92 -63.13 -42.48
C ASP A 3 -12.98 -62.15 -41.73
N LYS A 4 -11.75 -62.61 -41.45
CA LYS A 4 -10.71 -61.83 -40.74
C LYS A 4 -10.47 -60.48 -41.36
N LYS A 5 -10.67 -60.30 -42.66
CA LYS A 5 -10.52 -59.02 -43.36
C LYS A 5 -11.60 -58.01 -42.97
N LYS A 6 -12.85 -58.45 -42.75
CA LYS A 6 -13.94 -57.58 -42.30
C LYS A 6 -13.77 -57.09 -40.88
N ILE A 7 -13.25 -57.97 -39.99
CA ILE A 7 -12.94 -57.60 -38.58
C ILE A 7 -11.82 -56.58 -38.56
N LEU A 8 -10.73 -56.82 -39.31
CA LEU A 8 -9.62 -55.86 -39.37
C LEU A 8 -10.02 -54.49 -39.93
N HIS A 9 -10.87 -54.49 -40.94
CA HIS A 9 -11.38 -53.24 -41.55
C HIS A 9 -12.28 -52.43 -40.59
N ASN A 10 -13.12 -53.11 -39.83
CA ASN A 10 -13.99 -52.50 -38.84
C ASN A 10 -13.15 -51.98 -37.63
N VAL A 11 -12.18 -52.71 -37.16
CA VAL A 11 -11.26 -52.26 -36.10
C VAL A 11 -10.47 -51.02 -36.55
N LEU A 12 -9.93 -51.02 -37.77
CA LEU A 12 -9.20 -49.88 -38.31
C LEU A 12 -10.11 -48.66 -38.49
N ARG A 13 -11.39 -48.86 -38.90
CA ARG A 13 -12.36 -47.77 -39.16
C ARG A 13 -12.85 -47.07 -37.88
N TYR A 14 -12.96 -47.81 -36.75
CA TYR A 14 -13.53 -47.25 -35.51
C TYR A 14 -12.47 -47.05 -34.43
N VAL A 15 -11.43 -47.84 -34.39
CA VAL A 15 -10.39 -47.70 -33.35
C VAL A 15 -9.32 -46.67 -33.73
N LEU A 16 -8.98 -46.55 -35.02
CA LEU A 16 -7.98 -45.57 -35.47
C LEU A 16 -8.41 -44.13 -35.23
N PRO A 17 -9.63 -43.66 -35.53
CA PRO A 17 -10.05 -42.29 -35.21
C PRO A 17 -10.17 -42.06 -33.70
N LEU A 18 -10.53 -43.09 -32.89
CA LEU A 18 -10.59 -42.96 -31.45
C LEU A 18 -9.17 -42.81 -30.86
N TYR A 19 -8.18 -43.52 -31.42
CA TYR A 19 -6.77 -43.39 -31.01
C TYR A 19 -6.17 -42.03 -31.46
N LEU A 20 -6.56 -41.51 -32.59
CA LEU A 20 -6.13 -40.17 -33.06
C LEU A 20 -6.68 -39.07 -32.20
N PHE A 21 -7.86 -39.24 -31.62
CA PHE A 21 -8.46 -38.25 -30.71
C PHE A 21 -7.81 -38.17 -29.34
N THR A 22 -7.16 -39.27 -28.88
CA THR A 22 -6.42 -39.29 -27.60
C THR A 22 -5.02 -38.70 -27.70
N LEU A 23 -4.52 -38.45 -28.92
CA LEU A 23 -3.21 -37.82 -29.19
C LEU A 23 -3.27 -36.29 -29.33
N LEU A 24 -4.44 -35.69 -29.21
CA LEU A 24 -4.54 -34.23 -29.16
C LEU A 24 -3.88 -33.77 -27.83
N PRO A 25 -2.77 -33.02 -27.87
CA PRO A 25 -2.23 -32.47 -26.65
C PRO A 25 -3.26 -31.48 -26.10
N LEU A 26 -3.94 -31.86 -25.03
CA LEU A 26 -4.67 -30.92 -24.19
C LEU A 26 -3.63 -29.97 -23.63
N SER A 27 -3.36 -28.88 -24.34
CA SER A 27 -2.56 -27.76 -23.84
C SER A 27 -3.35 -27.15 -22.68
N ALA A 28 -3.31 -27.79 -21.50
CA ALA A 28 -3.73 -27.17 -20.27
C ALA A 28 -2.76 -26.01 -20.02
N SER A 29 -3.13 -24.82 -20.46
CA SER A 29 -2.42 -23.61 -20.07
C SER A 29 -2.57 -23.46 -18.56
N ALA A 30 -1.60 -24.00 -17.80
CA ALA A 30 -1.57 -23.80 -16.37
C ALA A 30 -1.50 -22.27 -16.13
N GLN A 31 -2.53 -21.72 -15.48
CA GLN A 31 -2.54 -20.32 -15.10
C GLN A 31 -1.37 -20.08 -14.16
N LYS A 32 -0.44 -19.25 -14.60
CA LYS A 32 0.72 -18.86 -13.78
C LYS A 32 0.32 -17.74 -12.85
N PHE A 33 0.70 -17.86 -11.60
CA PHE A 33 0.58 -16.77 -10.62
C PHE A 33 1.94 -16.51 -9.98
N ALA A 34 2.08 -15.33 -9.41
CA ALA A 34 3.26 -14.94 -8.64
C ALA A 34 2.84 -14.22 -7.36
N LEU A 35 3.78 -14.13 -6.44
CA LEU A 35 3.66 -13.35 -5.22
C LEU A 35 4.69 -12.23 -5.24
N ILE A 36 4.35 -11.12 -4.62
CA ILE A 36 5.28 -10.05 -4.25
C ILE A 36 5.14 -9.74 -2.77
N ASP A 37 6.14 -9.13 -2.21
CA ASP A 37 6.14 -8.51 -0.89
C ASP A 37 6.36 -7.01 -1.09
N MET A 38 5.25 -6.25 -1.13
CA MET A 38 5.29 -4.81 -1.38
C MET A 38 6.07 -4.07 -0.28
N GLU A 39 5.96 -4.52 0.96
CA GLU A 39 6.69 -3.91 2.07
C GLU A 39 8.21 -4.11 1.93
N TYR A 40 8.63 -5.32 1.55
CA TYR A 40 10.02 -5.62 1.25
C TYR A 40 10.54 -4.81 0.06
N ILE A 41 9.77 -4.73 -1.03
CA ILE A 41 10.14 -3.95 -2.21
C ILE A 41 10.33 -2.48 -1.83
N LEU A 42 9.34 -1.87 -1.16
CA LEU A 42 9.39 -0.46 -0.74
C LEU A 42 10.61 -0.16 0.15
N LYS A 43 10.93 -1.04 1.10
CA LYS A 43 12.12 -0.88 1.98
C LYS A 43 13.44 -0.88 1.21
N ASN A 44 13.49 -1.50 0.03
CA ASN A 44 14.69 -1.54 -0.81
C ASN A 44 14.68 -0.47 -1.92
N VAL A 45 13.67 0.41 -1.97
CA VAL A 45 13.61 1.55 -2.91
C VAL A 45 14.08 2.82 -2.19
N PRO A 46 15.25 3.41 -2.56
CA PRO A 46 15.80 4.59 -1.87
C PRO A 46 14.90 5.83 -1.90
N ALA A 47 14.04 5.95 -2.92
CA ALA A 47 13.05 7.02 -3.00
C ALA A 47 12.01 6.93 -1.86
N TYR A 48 11.64 5.72 -1.44
CA TYR A 48 10.71 5.50 -0.33
C TYR A 48 11.33 5.92 1.02
N GLU A 49 12.60 5.62 1.25
CA GLU A 49 13.31 6.07 2.46
C GLU A 49 13.35 7.61 2.53
N ARG A 50 13.76 8.27 1.44
CA ARG A 50 13.74 9.74 1.36
C ARG A 50 12.35 10.34 1.57
N ALA A 51 11.30 9.71 1.03
CA ALA A 51 9.92 10.14 1.23
C ALA A 51 9.51 10.04 2.71
N ASN A 52 9.87 8.96 3.39
CA ASN A 52 9.59 8.78 4.81
C ASN A 52 10.36 9.79 5.68
N GLU A 53 11.62 10.08 5.36
CA GLU A 53 12.38 11.12 6.05
C GLU A 53 11.72 12.50 5.91
N GLN A 54 11.30 12.88 4.70
CA GLN A 54 10.57 14.13 4.47
C GLN A 54 9.26 14.19 5.27
N LEU A 55 8.49 13.10 5.30
CA LEU A 55 7.25 13.00 6.07
C LEU A 55 7.52 13.17 7.57
N ASN A 56 8.56 12.53 8.08
CA ASN A 56 8.97 12.65 9.49
C ASN A 56 9.37 14.07 9.86
N GLN A 57 10.14 14.75 9.01
CA GLN A 57 10.56 16.14 9.23
C GLN A 57 9.35 17.08 9.25
N VAL A 58 8.47 16.97 8.27
CA VAL A 58 7.25 17.77 8.19
C VAL A 58 6.32 17.49 9.37
N SER A 59 6.13 16.23 9.74
CA SER A 59 5.32 15.84 10.90
C SER A 59 5.84 16.45 12.20
N LYS A 60 7.16 16.37 12.45
CA LYS A 60 7.79 16.99 13.62
C LYS A 60 7.60 18.51 13.66
N LYS A 61 7.76 19.16 12.51
CA LYS A 61 7.52 20.61 12.40
C LYS A 61 6.09 20.98 12.76
N TRP A 62 5.11 20.29 12.18
CA TRP A 62 3.70 20.57 12.43
C TRP A 62 3.26 20.20 13.85
N GLN A 63 3.83 19.15 14.45
CA GLN A 63 3.63 18.84 15.88
C GLN A 63 4.12 19.98 16.76
N ALA A 64 5.31 20.53 16.48
CA ALA A 64 5.85 21.66 17.24
C ALA A 64 4.97 22.92 17.11
N GLU A 65 4.41 23.20 15.93
CA GLU A 65 3.50 24.34 15.73
C GLU A 65 2.21 24.18 16.56
N VAL A 66 1.62 22.99 16.58
CA VAL A 66 0.42 22.69 17.40
C VAL A 66 0.74 22.79 18.89
N GLU A 67 1.90 22.23 19.31
CA GLU A 67 2.32 22.25 20.70
C GLU A 67 2.62 23.67 21.21
N ALA A 68 3.19 24.53 20.37
CA ALA A 68 3.38 25.94 20.71
C ALA A 68 2.06 26.64 21.05
N LEU A 69 0.99 26.40 20.27
CA LEU A 69 -0.34 26.94 20.56
C LEU A 69 -0.96 26.38 21.84
N ASN A 70 -0.78 25.07 22.09
CA ASN A 70 -1.25 24.45 23.33
C ASN A 70 -0.52 25.02 24.54
N THR A 71 0.78 25.21 24.45
CA THR A 71 1.62 25.80 25.51
C THR A 71 1.21 27.25 25.78
N GLU A 72 0.93 28.03 24.72
CA GLU A 72 0.45 29.40 24.85
C GLU A 72 -0.93 29.42 25.56
N ALA A 73 -1.88 28.58 25.15
CA ALA A 73 -3.18 28.45 25.79
C ALA A 73 -3.07 28.08 27.26
N ALA A 74 -2.23 27.10 27.59
CA ALA A 74 -1.96 26.68 28.96
C ALA A 74 -1.36 27.81 29.81
N THR A 75 -0.47 28.59 29.25
CA THR A 75 0.13 29.75 29.90
C THR A 75 -0.91 30.85 30.16
N MET A 76 -1.75 31.15 29.17
CA MET A 76 -2.85 32.10 29.32
C MET A 76 -3.82 31.65 30.42
N TYR A 77 -4.15 30.37 30.45
CA TYR A 77 -5.03 29.80 31.48
C TYR A 77 -4.41 29.91 32.90
N LYS A 78 -3.13 29.60 33.04
CA LYS A 78 -2.41 29.74 34.30
C LYS A 78 -2.37 31.19 34.78
N ASN A 79 -2.12 32.14 33.90
CA ASN A 79 -2.13 33.57 34.24
C ASN A 79 -3.55 34.00 34.67
N TYR A 80 -4.57 33.61 33.92
CA TYR A 80 -5.96 33.85 34.30
C TYR A 80 -6.29 33.32 35.71
N GLN A 81 -5.88 32.10 36.03
CA GLN A 81 -6.10 31.54 37.39
C GLN A 81 -5.46 32.41 38.49
N ASN A 82 -4.27 32.92 38.25
CA ASN A 82 -3.56 33.76 39.22
C ASN A 82 -4.21 35.15 39.42
N GLU A 83 -4.83 35.69 38.38
CA GLU A 83 -5.37 37.05 38.35
C GLU A 83 -6.89 37.12 38.57
N VAL A 84 -7.61 35.99 38.45
CA VAL A 84 -9.08 35.94 38.38
C VAL A 84 -9.80 36.64 39.55
N VAL A 85 -9.19 36.66 40.72
CA VAL A 85 -9.78 37.30 41.94
C VAL A 85 -9.74 38.82 41.86
N PHE A 86 -8.86 39.39 41.06
CA PHE A 86 -8.68 40.84 40.86
C PHE A 86 -9.38 41.39 39.61
N LEU A 87 -9.93 40.51 38.74
CA LEU A 87 -10.52 40.90 37.49
C LEU A 87 -11.98 41.28 37.62
N SER A 88 -12.43 42.30 36.87
CA SER A 88 -13.84 42.58 36.66
C SER A 88 -14.50 41.48 35.82
N GLN A 89 -15.85 41.42 35.83
CA GLN A 89 -16.58 40.39 35.04
C GLN A 89 -16.28 40.47 33.53
N ASP A 90 -16.17 41.70 32.98
CA ASP A 90 -15.84 41.88 31.58
C ASP A 90 -14.42 41.41 31.24
N GLN A 91 -13.46 41.68 32.15
CA GLN A 91 -12.08 41.19 31.99
C GLN A 91 -12.00 39.68 32.07
N LYS A 92 -12.71 39.04 33.03
CA LYS A 92 -12.82 37.59 33.12
C LYS A 92 -13.32 36.96 31.82
N LYS A 93 -14.44 37.47 31.30
CA LYS A 93 -15.03 37.01 30.05
C LYS A 93 -14.04 37.16 28.88
N LYS A 94 -13.43 38.34 28.74
CA LYS A 94 -12.44 38.59 27.68
C LYS A 94 -11.26 37.64 27.71
N GLN A 95 -10.71 37.35 28.90
CA GLN A 95 -9.59 36.41 29.03
C GLN A 95 -10.04 34.96 28.74
N GLN A 96 -11.19 34.52 29.22
CA GLN A 96 -11.76 33.22 28.94
C GLN A 96 -11.99 33.01 27.44
N ASP A 97 -12.61 33.99 26.76
CA ASP A 97 -12.85 33.95 25.32
C ASP A 97 -11.53 33.89 24.53
N ALA A 98 -10.49 34.60 24.99
CA ALA A 98 -9.19 34.56 24.37
C ALA A 98 -8.50 33.17 24.51
N ILE A 99 -8.62 32.54 25.71
CA ILE A 99 -8.10 31.20 25.96
C ILE A 99 -8.81 30.18 25.07
N LEU A 100 -10.15 30.20 25.04
CA LEU A 100 -10.96 29.32 24.19
C LEU A 100 -10.64 29.50 22.70
N ALA A 101 -10.42 30.72 22.26
CA ALA A 101 -10.01 31.00 20.87
C ALA A 101 -8.63 30.39 20.56
N LYS A 102 -7.68 30.43 21.49
CA LYS A 102 -6.36 29.84 21.33
C LYS A 102 -6.41 28.30 21.31
N GLU A 103 -7.17 27.68 22.21
CA GLU A 103 -7.40 26.24 22.22
C GLU A 103 -8.07 25.76 20.92
N LYS A 104 -9.06 26.51 20.46
CA LYS A 104 -9.73 26.25 19.18
C LYS A 104 -8.73 26.33 18.02
N GLN A 105 -7.87 27.34 17.99
CA GLN A 105 -6.82 27.48 16.98
C GLN A 105 -5.89 26.27 16.95
N ALA A 106 -5.44 25.80 18.13
CA ALA A 106 -4.59 24.59 18.24
C ALA A 106 -5.30 23.35 17.71
N SER A 107 -6.58 23.16 18.09
CA SER A 107 -7.41 22.05 17.63
C SER A 107 -7.65 22.06 16.12
N ASP A 108 -7.99 23.23 15.57
CA ASP A 108 -8.21 23.40 14.12
C ASP A 108 -6.92 23.13 13.33
N LEU A 109 -5.77 23.61 13.84
CA LEU A 109 -4.46 23.39 13.22
C LEU A 109 -4.08 21.92 13.25
N LYS A 110 -4.29 21.24 14.41
CA LYS A 110 -4.08 19.79 14.55
C LYS A 110 -4.92 19.01 13.55
N ARG A 111 -6.22 19.36 13.41
CA ARG A 111 -7.11 18.71 12.44
C ARG A 111 -6.67 18.97 11.01
N LYS A 112 -6.25 20.19 10.68
CA LYS A 112 -5.72 20.55 9.36
C LYS A 112 -4.51 19.70 8.99
N TYR A 113 -3.56 19.51 9.92
CA TYR A 113 -2.33 18.78 9.63
C TYR A 113 -2.50 17.26 9.71
N PHE A 114 -3.19 16.75 10.73
CA PHE A 114 -3.23 15.33 11.09
C PHE A 114 -4.61 14.69 10.98
N GLY A 115 -5.62 15.43 10.51
CA GLY A 115 -6.95 14.89 10.26
C GLY A 115 -6.93 13.79 9.17
N PRO A 116 -8.02 13.04 8.98
CA PRO A 116 -8.11 11.92 8.03
C PRO A 116 -7.70 12.29 6.59
N GLU A 117 -8.02 13.52 6.14
CA GLU A 117 -7.61 14.07 4.85
C GLU A 117 -6.71 15.31 5.01
N GLY A 118 -5.98 15.35 6.11
CA GLY A 118 -5.11 16.47 6.47
C GLY A 118 -3.88 16.56 5.57
N GLU A 119 -3.10 17.64 5.80
CA GLU A 119 -1.93 17.94 4.98
C GLU A 119 -0.87 16.81 5.01
N LEU A 120 -0.75 16.08 6.15
CA LEU A 120 0.18 14.95 6.24
C LEU A 120 -0.26 13.78 5.34
N PHE A 121 -1.56 13.50 5.30
CA PHE A 121 -2.11 12.47 4.41
C PHE A 121 -1.86 12.84 2.94
N LYS A 122 -2.18 14.07 2.54
CA LYS A 122 -1.96 14.56 1.18
C LYS A 122 -0.48 14.50 0.80
N LYS A 123 0.40 14.94 1.71
CA LYS A 123 1.85 14.88 1.50
C LYS A 123 2.34 13.45 1.34
N ARG A 124 1.85 12.52 2.17
CA ARG A 124 2.16 11.09 2.05
C ARG A 124 1.73 10.55 0.68
N THR A 125 0.49 10.78 0.28
CA THR A 125 -0.04 10.35 -1.00
C THR A 125 0.82 10.89 -2.15
N SER A 126 1.14 12.19 -2.14
CA SER A 126 1.94 12.79 -3.22
C SER A 126 3.36 12.25 -3.33
N LEU A 127 3.95 11.74 -2.23
CA LEU A 127 5.31 11.20 -2.22
C LEU A 127 5.34 9.70 -2.50
N ILE A 128 4.36 8.94 -2.01
CA ILE A 128 4.38 7.47 -2.05
C ILE A 128 3.71 6.92 -3.31
N THR A 129 2.60 7.54 -3.76
CA THR A 129 1.87 7.04 -4.93
C THR A 129 2.76 6.90 -6.17
N PRO A 130 3.62 7.86 -6.56
CA PRO A 130 4.49 7.69 -7.72
C PRO A 130 5.42 6.48 -7.61
N ILE A 131 5.91 6.18 -6.39
CA ILE A 131 6.78 5.03 -6.13
C ILE A 131 6.00 3.72 -6.31
N GLN A 132 4.77 3.69 -5.80
CA GLN A 132 3.88 2.53 -5.97
C GLN A 132 3.52 2.31 -7.44
N ASP A 133 3.31 3.37 -8.20
CA ASP A 133 3.02 3.30 -9.64
C ASP A 133 4.23 2.74 -10.43
N GLU A 134 5.45 3.13 -10.08
CA GLU A 134 6.67 2.56 -10.68
C GLU A 134 6.78 1.06 -10.39
N ILE A 135 6.53 0.64 -9.14
CA ILE A 135 6.53 -0.78 -8.75
C ILE A 135 5.42 -1.53 -9.51
N TYR A 136 4.21 -0.97 -9.58
CA TYR A 136 3.10 -1.58 -10.33
C TYR A 136 3.46 -1.79 -11.80
N ASN A 137 4.05 -0.80 -12.45
CA ASN A 137 4.48 -0.90 -13.84
C ASN A 137 5.55 -1.99 -14.03
N ALA A 138 6.52 -2.09 -13.12
CA ALA A 138 7.53 -3.15 -13.15
C ALA A 138 6.91 -4.54 -12.99
N VAL A 139 5.95 -4.70 -12.06
CA VAL A 139 5.19 -5.95 -11.85
C VAL A 139 4.39 -6.30 -13.10
N LYS A 140 3.71 -5.32 -13.70
CA LYS A 140 2.94 -5.51 -14.93
C LYS A 140 3.82 -5.99 -16.08
N ASP A 141 4.95 -5.32 -16.32
CA ASP A 141 5.90 -5.70 -17.36
C ASP A 141 6.44 -7.12 -17.18
N LEU A 142 6.78 -7.51 -15.94
CA LEU A 142 7.22 -8.87 -15.62
C LEU A 142 6.11 -9.88 -15.84
N SER A 143 4.88 -9.53 -15.50
CA SER A 143 3.71 -10.38 -15.70
C SER A 143 3.47 -10.65 -17.18
N ASP A 144 3.53 -9.61 -18.00
CA ASP A 144 3.37 -9.72 -19.46
C ASP A 144 4.50 -10.60 -20.06
N GLN A 145 5.74 -10.40 -19.62
CA GLN A 145 6.90 -11.16 -20.12
C GLN A 145 6.89 -12.65 -19.74
N ARG A 146 6.40 -12.97 -18.52
CA ARG A 146 6.43 -14.32 -17.98
C ARG A 146 5.11 -15.08 -18.07
N GLY A 147 4.05 -14.38 -18.51
CA GLY A 147 2.71 -14.93 -18.63
C GLY A 147 2.03 -15.20 -17.29
N TYR A 148 2.27 -14.33 -16.29
CA TYR A 148 1.52 -14.39 -15.05
C TYR A 148 0.10 -13.84 -15.27
N SER A 149 -0.90 -14.62 -14.91
CA SER A 149 -2.31 -14.21 -14.96
C SER A 149 -2.73 -13.43 -13.71
N LEU A 150 -1.98 -13.59 -12.62
CA LEU A 150 -2.27 -12.98 -11.33
C LEU A 150 -0.97 -12.78 -10.54
N VAL A 151 -0.82 -11.61 -9.93
CA VAL A 151 0.24 -11.32 -8.94
C VAL A 151 -0.44 -10.83 -7.68
N ILE A 152 -0.08 -11.40 -6.54
CA ILE A 152 -0.70 -11.10 -5.24
C ILE A 152 0.36 -10.55 -4.30
N ASP A 153 0.04 -9.44 -3.64
CA ASP A 153 0.88 -8.89 -2.58
C ASP A 153 0.66 -9.68 -1.27
N ARG A 154 1.68 -10.44 -0.85
CA ARG A 154 1.63 -11.24 0.38
C ARG A 154 1.82 -10.40 1.65
N SER A 155 2.37 -9.18 1.55
CA SER A 155 2.54 -8.28 2.69
C SER A 155 1.24 -7.62 3.13
N SER A 156 0.22 -7.63 2.26
CA SER A 156 -1.09 -7.08 2.56
C SER A 156 -1.89 -7.98 3.51
N ASN A 157 -2.34 -7.44 4.63
CA ASN A 157 -3.24 -8.15 5.55
C ASN A 157 -4.55 -8.62 4.89
N ALA A 158 -4.94 -7.99 3.78
CA ALA A 158 -6.13 -8.34 3.01
C ALA A 158 -5.93 -9.54 2.07
N SER A 159 -4.67 -9.97 1.82
CA SER A 159 -4.38 -11.05 0.88
C SER A 159 -4.84 -12.44 1.36
N GLY A 160 -4.94 -12.64 2.68
CA GLY A 160 -5.30 -13.92 3.28
C GLY A 160 -4.30 -15.07 3.01
N ILE A 161 -3.10 -14.75 2.48
CA ILE A 161 -2.07 -15.76 2.18
C ILE A 161 -1.41 -16.19 3.48
N ILE A 162 -1.58 -17.47 3.83
CA ILE A 162 -0.93 -18.08 5.01
C ILE A 162 0.48 -18.55 4.67
N TYR A 163 0.66 -19.09 3.45
CA TYR A 163 1.94 -19.59 2.97
C TYR A 163 2.11 -19.34 1.48
N GLY A 164 3.29 -18.89 1.09
CA GLY A 164 3.72 -18.75 -0.29
C GLY A 164 5.13 -19.31 -0.46
N SER A 165 5.31 -20.22 -1.44
CA SER A 165 6.63 -20.75 -1.75
C SER A 165 7.56 -19.63 -2.25
N PRO A 166 8.83 -19.55 -1.79
CA PRO A 166 9.81 -18.60 -2.34
C PRO A 166 10.00 -18.72 -3.86
N LYS A 167 9.66 -19.86 -4.44
CA LYS A 167 9.78 -20.10 -5.90
C LYS A 167 8.79 -19.28 -6.74
N VAL A 168 7.70 -18.82 -6.15
CA VAL A 168 6.67 -18.00 -6.82
C VAL A 168 6.77 -16.53 -6.41
N ASP A 169 7.69 -16.18 -5.52
CA ASP A 169 7.96 -14.81 -5.10
C ASP A 169 8.90 -14.13 -6.10
N ILE A 170 8.42 -13.06 -6.71
CA ILE A 170 9.16 -12.29 -7.72
C ILE A 170 9.62 -10.92 -7.21
N SER A 171 9.58 -10.67 -5.89
CA SER A 171 9.94 -9.36 -5.31
C SER A 171 11.34 -8.89 -5.71
N ASN A 172 12.33 -9.81 -5.69
CA ASN A 172 13.70 -9.49 -6.11
C ASN A 172 13.80 -9.17 -7.60
N GLU A 173 13.01 -9.82 -8.43
CA GLU A 173 12.95 -9.55 -9.87
C GLU A 173 12.33 -8.19 -10.16
N VAL A 174 11.33 -7.79 -9.37
CA VAL A 174 10.75 -6.45 -9.41
C VAL A 174 11.82 -5.41 -9.05
N LEU A 175 12.58 -5.61 -7.96
CA LEU A 175 13.67 -4.72 -7.58
C LEU A 175 14.74 -4.61 -8.67
N GLN A 176 15.13 -5.74 -9.26
CA GLN A 176 16.07 -5.77 -10.35
C GLN A 176 15.54 -5.01 -11.59
N LYS A 177 14.27 -5.17 -11.92
CA LYS A 177 13.61 -4.46 -13.02
C LYS A 177 13.59 -2.94 -12.80
N LEU A 178 13.45 -2.50 -11.54
CA LEU A 178 13.53 -1.11 -11.12
C LEU A 178 14.97 -0.57 -11.05
N GLY A 179 15.99 -1.42 -11.26
CA GLY A 179 17.41 -1.05 -11.21
C GLY A 179 17.98 -1.00 -9.79
N TYR A 180 17.31 -1.61 -8.80
CA TYR A 180 17.79 -1.65 -7.43
C TYR A 180 18.42 -3.02 -7.10
N ALA A 181 19.55 -2.97 -6.35
CA ALA A 181 20.12 -4.17 -5.76
C ALA A 181 19.29 -4.55 -4.51
N TYR A 182 18.88 -5.82 -4.42
CA TYR A 182 18.25 -6.36 -3.22
C TYR A 182 19.33 -6.88 -2.26
N ARG A 183 19.12 -6.69 -0.98
CA ARG A 183 19.99 -7.16 0.10
C ARG A 183 19.44 -8.40 0.77
#